data_a1a51080cbe6e829b4a956462f15b0fb
#
_entry.id   a1a51080cbe6e829b4a956462f15b0fb
#
_cell.length_a   1.000
_cell.length_b   1.000
_cell.length_c   1.000
_cell.angle_alpha   90.00
_cell.angle_beta   90.00
_cell.angle_gamma   90.00
#
_symmetry.space_group_name_H-M   'P 1'
#
loop_
_entity.id
_entity.type
_entity.pdbx_description
1 polymer ?
#
loop_
_entity_poly.entity_id
_entity_poly.type
_entity_poly.pdbx_seq_one_letter_code
_entity_poly.pdbx_strand_id
1 'polypeptide(L)'
;HVLLSGPPGLGKTTLANIFSREMEVPLRATSGPVIERQGDLAAILTNLEPGTILFIDEIHRLNRVVEEVLYGAMEDFTLDIIIGEGPGARTVKIDLPHFTLVGATTRAGLLTSPLRERFGIQFRLNFYNPEELKTIILRAASLLGIEIVEEASLELARRARGTPRIAN
;
A
#
# COMPACT_ATOMS: atom_id res chain seq x y z
N HIS A 1 -6.03 -3.34 -9.34
CA HIS A 1 -5.70 -2.64 -8.10
C HIS A 1 -6.02 -3.51 -6.89
N VAL A 2 -5.20 -3.43 -5.83
CA VAL A 2 -5.25 -4.29 -4.64
C VAL A 2 -5.34 -3.46 -3.37
N LEU A 3 -6.25 -3.79 -2.48
CA LEU A 3 -6.36 -3.19 -1.15
C LEU A 3 -5.90 -4.18 -0.08
N LEU A 4 -4.92 -3.78 0.72
CA LEU A 4 -4.43 -4.53 1.87
C LEU A 4 -4.93 -3.86 3.15
N SER A 5 -5.81 -4.52 3.88
CA SER A 5 -6.37 -4.02 5.14
C SER A 5 -5.94 -4.86 6.33
N GLY A 6 -5.84 -4.27 7.50
CA GLY A 6 -5.54 -5.00 8.73
C GLY A 6 -4.65 -4.24 9.70
N PRO A 7 -4.47 -4.75 10.92
CA PRO A 7 -3.65 -4.13 11.95
C PRO A 7 -2.24 -3.75 11.49
N PRO A 8 -1.58 -2.80 12.18
CA PRO A 8 -0.21 -2.43 11.84
C PRO A 8 0.78 -3.58 12.11
N GLY A 9 1.89 -3.61 11.38
CA GLY A 9 2.97 -4.58 11.61
C GLY A 9 2.74 -5.99 11.04
N LEU A 10 1.70 -6.20 10.23
CA LEU A 10 1.37 -7.50 9.60
C LEU A 10 2.02 -7.72 8.23
N GLY A 11 2.89 -6.81 7.77
CA GLY A 11 3.64 -7.01 6.53
C GLY A 11 2.99 -6.47 5.25
N LYS A 12 2.04 -5.50 5.32
CA LYS A 12 1.41 -4.91 4.13
C LYS A 12 2.42 -4.35 3.13
N THR A 13 3.40 -3.59 3.61
CA THR A 13 4.51 -3.06 2.79
C THR A 13 5.39 -4.17 2.24
N THR A 14 5.63 -5.22 3.03
CA THR A 14 6.39 -6.40 2.59
C THR A 14 5.69 -7.12 1.44
N LEU A 15 4.36 -7.26 1.52
CA LEU A 15 3.56 -7.86 0.44
C LEU A 15 3.65 -7.04 -0.86
N ALA A 16 3.60 -5.70 -0.78
CA ALA A 16 3.77 -4.85 -1.96
C ALA A 16 5.15 -5.04 -2.61
N ASN A 17 6.21 -5.18 -1.80
CA ASN A 17 7.55 -5.51 -2.30
C ASN A 17 7.62 -6.90 -2.95
N ILE A 18 6.92 -7.89 -2.37
CA ILE A 18 6.85 -9.24 -2.94
C ILE A 18 6.11 -9.19 -4.29
N PHE A 19 4.97 -8.49 -4.38
CA PHE A 19 4.25 -8.33 -5.66
C PHE A 19 5.14 -7.73 -6.74
N SER A 20 5.91 -6.68 -6.42
CA SER A 20 6.83 -6.04 -7.36
C SER A 20 7.90 -7.03 -7.87
N ARG A 21 8.46 -7.83 -6.97
CA ARG A 21 9.49 -8.81 -7.33
C ARG A 21 8.94 -9.97 -8.15
N GLU A 22 7.82 -10.55 -7.74
CA GLU A 22 7.18 -11.68 -8.45
C GLU A 22 6.65 -11.28 -9.83
N MET A 23 6.22 -10.03 -9.99
CA MET A 23 5.75 -9.49 -11.26
C MET A 23 6.87 -8.87 -12.11
N GLU A 24 8.09 -8.78 -11.57
CA GLU A 24 9.26 -8.16 -12.22
C GLU A 24 9.00 -6.73 -12.70
N VAL A 25 8.27 -5.93 -11.88
CA VAL A 25 7.91 -4.55 -12.20
C VAL A 25 8.41 -3.57 -11.12
N PRO A 26 8.66 -2.30 -11.48
CA PRO A 26 9.08 -1.29 -10.50
C PRO A 26 8.04 -1.09 -9.38
N LEU A 27 8.52 -0.77 -8.16
CA LEU A 27 7.69 -0.35 -7.04
C LEU A 27 7.96 1.12 -6.72
N ARG A 28 6.92 1.93 -6.75
CA ARG A 28 6.94 3.30 -6.22
C ARG A 28 6.13 3.34 -4.93
N ALA A 29 6.78 3.61 -3.81
CA ALA A 29 6.13 3.65 -2.51
C ALA A 29 5.95 5.09 -2.02
N THR A 30 4.79 5.37 -1.47
CA THR A 30 4.43 6.63 -0.81
C THR A 30 3.43 6.37 0.32
N SER A 31 2.90 7.42 0.94
CA SER A 31 1.86 7.28 1.97
C SER A 31 0.81 8.38 1.85
N GLY A 32 -0.42 8.10 2.33
CA GLY A 32 -1.51 9.08 2.31
C GLY A 32 -1.15 10.42 2.93
N PRO A 33 -0.50 10.48 4.11
CA PRO A 33 -0.10 11.75 4.72
C PRO A 33 0.88 12.61 3.91
N VAL A 34 1.65 12.03 3.01
CA VAL A 34 2.62 12.75 2.17
C VAL A 34 1.96 13.39 0.96
N ILE A 35 0.81 12.87 0.54
CA ILE A 35 0.04 13.38 -0.61
C ILE A 35 -1.00 14.37 -0.08
N GLU A 36 -0.60 15.63 0.04
CA GLU A 36 -1.46 16.66 0.61
C GLU A 36 -2.35 17.35 -0.44
N ARG A 37 -1.87 17.44 -1.68
CA ARG A 37 -2.51 18.17 -2.77
C ARG A 37 -2.64 17.31 -4.02
N GLN A 38 -3.59 17.67 -4.89
CA GLN A 38 -3.73 17.03 -6.21
C GLN A 38 -2.43 17.05 -7.02
N GLY A 39 -1.67 18.14 -6.95
CA GLY A 39 -0.38 18.26 -7.63
C GLY A 39 0.66 17.25 -7.16
N ASP A 40 0.66 16.86 -5.88
CA ASP A 40 1.58 15.86 -5.36
C ASP A 40 1.29 14.49 -5.97
N LEU A 41 -0.01 14.12 -6.03
CA LEU A 41 -0.45 12.89 -6.67
C LEU A 41 -0.18 12.91 -8.18
N ALA A 42 -0.48 14.03 -8.84
CA ALA A 42 -0.22 14.21 -10.27
C ALA A 42 1.27 14.01 -10.60
N ALA A 43 2.16 14.62 -9.81
CA ALA A 43 3.61 14.45 -9.99
C ALA A 43 4.06 13.00 -9.80
N ILE A 44 3.45 12.24 -8.89
CA ILE A 44 3.74 10.82 -8.73
C ILE A 44 3.27 10.03 -9.96
N LEU A 45 2.00 10.21 -10.37
CA LEU A 45 1.37 9.43 -11.42
C LEU A 45 2.00 9.65 -12.80
N THR A 46 2.33 10.90 -13.15
CA THR A 46 2.96 11.24 -14.43
C THR A 46 4.40 10.76 -14.57
N ASN A 47 5.06 10.45 -13.47
CA ASN A 47 6.43 9.90 -13.45
C ASN A 47 6.48 8.38 -13.24
N LEU A 48 5.36 7.68 -13.35
CA LEU A 48 5.35 6.21 -13.32
C LEU A 48 5.81 5.64 -14.67
N GLU A 49 6.49 4.51 -14.60
CA GLU A 49 6.77 3.68 -15.77
C GLU A 49 5.60 2.71 -16.03
N PRO A 50 5.36 2.27 -17.27
CA PRO A 50 4.34 1.27 -17.55
C PRO A 50 4.53 0.00 -16.71
N GLY A 51 3.44 -0.50 -16.12
CA GLY A 51 3.45 -1.69 -15.26
C GLY A 51 3.84 -1.44 -13.81
N THR A 52 4.31 -0.24 -13.44
CA THR A 52 4.73 0.09 -12.06
C THR A 52 3.63 -0.24 -11.04
N ILE A 53 4.03 -0.79 -9.90
CA ILE A 53 3.20 -0.86 -8.70
C ILE A 53 3.35 0.45 -7.92
N LEU A 54 2.26 1.21 -7.82
CA LEU A 54 2.18 2.35 -6.90
C LEU A 54 1.64 1.86 -5.55
N PHE A 55 2.47 1.90 -4.52
CA PHE A 55 2.07 1.55 -3.16
C PHE A 55 1.79 2.82 -2.34
N ILE A 56 0.57 2.92 -1.79
CA ILE A 56 0.17 4.02 -0.91
C ILE A 56 -0.16 3.44 0.46
N ASP A 57 0.73 3.67 1.44
CA ASP A 57 0.46 3.30 2.83
C ASP A 57 -0.50 4.31 3.49
N GLU A 58 -1.27 3.84 4.48
CA GLU A 58 -2.29 4.64 5.17
C GLU A 58 -3.20 5.41 4.20
N ILE A 59 -3.65 4.76 3.12
CA ILE A 59 -4.42 5.36 2.03
C ILE A 59 -5.71 6.04 2.52
N HIS A 60 -6.27 5.61 3.67
CA HIS A 60 -7.43 6.23 4.30
C HIS A 60 -7.16 7.67 4.81
N ARG A 61 -5.92 8.12 4.78
CA ARG A 61 -5.53 9.49 5.17
C ARG A 61 -5.42 10.44 3.99
N LEU A 62 -5.71 10.00 2.77
CA LEU A 62 -5.88 10.90 1.64
C LEU A 62 -7.06 11.83 1.91
N ASN A 63 -6.90 13.10 1.56
CA ASN A 63 -8.04 14.01 1.58
C ASN A 63 -8.94 13.76 0.36
N ARG A 64 -10.20 14.20 0.46
CA ARG A 64 -11.22 13.92 -0.54
C ARG A 64 -10.88 14.43 -1.94
N VAL A 65 -10.22 15.57 -2.01
CA VAL A 65 -9.84 16.20 -3.29
C VAL A 65 -8.79 15.36 -4.03
N VAL A 66 -7.86 14.78 -3.28
CA VAL A 66 -6.85 13.84 -3.82
C VAL A 66 -7.48 12.49 -4.21
N GLU A 67 -8.44 11.99 -3.39
CA GLU A 67 -9.16 10.76 -3.74
C GLU A 67 -9.91 10.89 -5.07
N GLU A 68 -10.56 12.03 -5.34
CA GLU A 68 -11.30 12.26 -6.59
C GLU A 68 -10.39 12.18 -7.83
N VAL A 69 -9.17 12.71 -7.74
CA VAL A 69 -8.15 12.56 -8.79
C VAL A 69 -7.73 11.10 -8.97
N LEU A 70 -7.59 10.38 -7.86
CA LEU A 70 -7.19 8.98 -7.90
C LEU A 70 -8.24 8.09 -8.58
N TYR A 71 -9.53 8.46 -8.53
CA TYR A 71 -10.59 7.67 -9.19
C TYR A 71 -10.37 7.59 -10.71
N GLY A 72 -10.18 8.72 -11.39
CA GLY A 72 -9.91 8.75 -12.82
C GLY A 72 -8.62 8.02 -13.20
N ALA A 73 -7.58 8.18 -12.37
CA ALA A 73 -6.32 7.50 -12.57
C ALA A 73 -6.45 5.96 -12.45
N MET A 74 -7.33 5.46 -11.58
CA MET A 74 -7.55 4.02 -11.38
C MET A 74 -8.44 3.40 -12.46
N GLU A 75 -9.45 4.12 -12.95
CA GLU A 75 -10.43 3.58 -13.89
C GLU A 75 -9.98 3.73 -15.33
N ASP A 76 -9.61 4.96 -15.71
CA ASP A 76 -9.36 5.35 -17.09
C ASP A 76 -7.88 5.53 -17.42
N PHE A 77 -7.00 5.45 -16.42
CA PHE A 77 -5.58 5.80 -16.54
C PHE A 77 -5.39 7.21 -17.12
N THR A 78 -6.18 8.15 -16.61
CA THR A 78 -6.13 9.55 -17.03
C THR A 78 -6.15 10.48 -15.82
N LEU A 79 -5.61 11.66 -16.03
CA LEU A 79 -5.55 12.71 -15.02
C LEU A 79 -6.07 14.03 -15.63
N ASP A 80 -7.07 14.62 -15.01
CA ASP A 80 -7.59 15.92 -15.39
C ASP A 80 -6.88 17.02 -14.59
N ILE A 81 -6.17 17.90 -15.29
CA ILE A 81 -5.47 19.03 -14.71
C ILE A 81 -6.15 20.32 -15.16
N ILE A 82 -6.48 21.19 -14.20
CA ILE A 82 -6.98 22.53 -14.49
C ILE A 82 -5.79 23.47 -14.66
N ILE A 83 -5.66 24.07 -15.85
CA ILE A 83 -4.62 25.04 -16.18
C ILE A 83 -5.27 26.43 -16.29
N GLY A 84 -4.69 27.41 -15.58
CA GLY A 84 -5.19 28.78 -15.52
C GLY A 84 -6.16 29.03 -14.37
N GLU A 85 -6.59 30.27 -14.24
CA GLU A 85 -7.51 30.72 -13.18
C GLU A 85 -8.71 31.47 -13.78
N GLY A 86 -9.83 31.47 -13.04
CA GLY A 86 -11.05 32.19 -13.40
C GLY A 86 -11.76 31.66 -14.66
N PRO A 87 -12.50 32.52 -15.40
CA PRO A 87 -13.30 32.09 -16.56
C PRO A 87 -12.51 31.54 -17.73
N GLY A 88 -11.17 31.73 -17.75
CA GLY A 88 -10.27 31.23 -18.78
C GLY A 88 -9.60 29.89 -18.45
N ALA A 89 -9.91 29.31 -17.29
CA ALA A 89 -9.36 28.00 -16.88
C ALA A 89 -9.77 26.90 -17.87
N ARG A 90 -8.82 26.03 -18.24
CA ARG A 90 -9.05 24.91 -19.13
C ARG A 90 -8.66 23.61 -18.44
N THR A 91 -9.49 22.59 -18.60
CA THR A 91 -9.14 21.23 -18.17
C THR A 91 -8.34 20.56 -19.29
N VAL A 92 -7.17 20.06 -18.95
CA VAL A 92 -6.32 19.26 -19.83
C VAL A 92 -6.30 17.83 -19.29
N LYS A 93 -6.68 16.90 -20.15
CA LYS A 93 -6.62 15.47 -19.84
C LYS A 93 -5.24 14.92 -20.22
N ILE A 94 -4.58 14.27 -19.29
CA ILE A 94 -3.27 13.65 -19.46
C ILE A 94 -3.44 12.15 -19.36
N ASP A 95 -2.98 11.41 -20.36
CA ASP A 95 -2.94 9.95 -20.32
C ASP A 95 -1.80 9.49 -19.40
N LEU A 96 -2.10 8.52 -18.55
CA LEU A 96 -1.15 7.92 -17.61
C LEU A 96 -0.70 6.55 -18.12
N PRO A 97 0.52 6.13 -17.83
CA PRO A 97 0.92 4.75 -18.07
C PRO A 97 0.04 3.80 -17.23
N HIS A 98 -0.23 2.61 -17.76
CA HIS A 98 -0.93 1.58 -16.98
C HIS A 98 -0.09 1.20 -15.75
N PHE A 99 -0.70 1.27 -14.59
CA PHE A 99 -0.08 0.94 -13.30
C PHE A 99 -1.01 0.11 -12.42
N THR A 100 -0.45 -0.53 -11.42
CA THR A 100 -1.22 -1.22 -10.38
C THR A 100 -1.16 -0.44 -9.08
N LEU A 101 -2.30 0.04 -8.59
CA LEU A 101 -2.37 0.61 -7.24
C LEU A 101 -2.47 -0.50 -6.20
N VAL A 102 -1.58 -0.47 -5.22
CA VAL A 102 -1.66 -1.26 -3.99
C VAL A 102 -1.87 -0.31 -2.82
N GLY A 103 -3.09 -0.20 -2.35
CA GLY A 103 -3.46 0.59 -1.17
C GLY A 103 -3.30 -0.23 0.11
N ALA A 104 -2.70 0.35 1.15
CA ALA A 104 -2.64 -0.24 2.47
C ALA A 104 -3.37 0.62 3.50
N THR A 105 -4.11 -0.01 4.40
CA THR A 105 -4.83 0.69 5.47
C THR A 105 -4.91 -0.12 6.75
N THR A 106 -4.79 0.58 7.87
CA THR A 106 -5.11 0.01 9.19
C THR A 106 -6.59 0.19 9.55
N ARG A 107 -7.32 1.05 8.82
CA ARG A 107 -8.69 1.46 9.12
C ARG A 107 -9.56 1.43 7.86
N ALA A 108 -9.89 0.23 7.38
CA ALA A 108 -10.70 0.05 6.16
C ALA A 108 -12.05 0.76 6.20
N GLY A 109 -12.65 0.93 7.39
CA GLY A 109 -13.91 1.65 7.57
C GLY A 109 -13.83 3.17 7.37
N LEU A 110 -12.62 3.75 7.28
CA LEU A 110 -12.43 5.17 6.97
C LEU A 110 -12.25 5.45 5.47
N LEU A 111 -12.12 4.39 4.65
CA LEU A 111 -12.10 4.56 3.20
C LEU A 111 -13.52 4.91 2.71
N THR A 112 -13.59 5.85 1.78
CA THR A 112 -14.86 6.13 1.10
C THR A 112 -15.31 4.92 0.29
N SER A 113 -16.62 4.72 0.16
CA SER A 113 -17.16 3.63 -0.65
C SER A 113 -16.67 3.70 -2.10
N PRO A 114 -16.66 4.88 -2.76
CA PRO A 114 -16.16 5.00 -4.12
C PRO A 114 -14.70 4.56 -4.30
N LEU A 115 -13.81 4.90 -3.35
CA LEU A 115 -12.42 4.46 -3.42
C LEU A 115 -12.31 2.94 -3.22
N ARG A 116 -13.02 2.40 -2.25
CA ARG A 116 -12.95 0.98 -1.92
C ARG A 116 -13.46 0.09 -3.05
N GLU A 117 -14.52 0.49 -3.74
CA GLU A 117 -15.12 -0.25 -4.86
C GLU A 117 -14.21 -0.33 -6.09
N ARG A 118 -13.26 0.58 -6.24
CA ARG A 118 -12.27 0.59 -7.31
C ARG A 118 -11.13 -0.42 -7.12
N PHE A 119 -11.02 -1.01 -5.94
CA PHE A 119 -10.09 -2.11 -5.69
C PHE A 119 -10.74 -3.45 -6.06
N GLY A 120 -10.37 -4.01 -7.20
CA GLY A 120 -10.90 -5.31 -7.65
C GLY A 120 -10.49 -6.49 -6.76
N ILE A 121 -9.39 -6.35 -6.01
CA ILE A 121 -8.90 -7.36 -5.08
C ILE A 121 -8.73 -6.73 -3.70
N GLN A 122 -9.34 -7.34 -2.68
CA GLN A 122 -9.28 -6.85 -1.31
C GLN A 122 -8.85 -7.98 -0.37
N PHE A 123 -7.72 -7.78 0.31
CA PHE A 123 -7.22 -8.72 1.32
C PHE A 123 -7.32 -8.10 2.71
N ARG A 124 -7.79 -8.92 3.65
CA ARG A 124 -7.76 -8.59 5.06
C ARG A 124 -6.70 -9.45 5.74
N LEU A 125 -5.65 -8.80 6.24
CA LEU A 125 -4.63 -9.46 7.04
C LEU A 125 -5.11 -9.56 8.49
N ASN A 126 -4.97 -10.76 9.05
CA ASN A 126 -5.29 -11.05 10.43
C ASN A 126 -4.00 -11.21 11.23
N PHE A 127 -4.11 -11.15 12.56
CA PHE A 127 -3.00 -11.48 13.44
C PHE A 127 -2.55 -12.92 13.20
N TYR A 128 -1.25 -13.12 13.25
CA TYR A 128 -0.63 -14.43 13.17
C TYR A 128 -0.84 -15.22 14.46
N ASN A 129 -1.00 -16.51 14.35
CA ASN A 129 -0.96 -17.39 15.52
C ASN A 129 0.49 -17.62 16.00
N PRO A 130 0.70 -18.14 17.22
CA PRO A 130 2.04 -18.35 17.76
C PRO A 130 2.93 -19.29 16.90
N GLU A 131 2.37 -20.32 16.29
CA GLU A 131 3.13 -21.24 15.45
C GLU A 131 3.61 -20.59 14.14
N GLU A 132 2.77 -19.78 13.52
CA GLU A 132 3.12 -18.98 12.35
C GLU A 132 4.23 -17.96 12.68
N LEU A 133 4.13 -17.28 13.82
CA LEU A 133 5.18 -16.35 14.28
C LEU A 133 6.47 -17.07 14.63
N LYS A 134 6.41 -18.26 15.25
CA LYS A 134 7.57 -19.10 15.52
C LYS A 134 8.35 -19.37 14.21
N THR A 135 7.65 -19.73 13.14
CA THR A 135 8.27 -19.95 11.82
C THR A 135 8.98 -18.69 11.31
N ILE A 136 8.38 -17.53 11.48
CA ILE A 136 8.97 -16.23 11.10
C ILE A 136 10.23 -15.95 11.93
N ILE A 137 10.19 -16.17 13.25
CA ILE A 137 11.32 -15.95 14.17
C ILE A 137 12.48 -16.89 13.83
N LEU A 138 12.23 -18.18 13.61
CA LEU A 138 13.27 -19.16 13.23
C LEU A 138 13.94 -18.77 11.92
N ARG A 139 13.17 -18.34 10.92
CA ARG A 139 13.71 -17.83 9.67
C ARG A 139 14.56 -16.57 9.86
N ALA A 140 14.10 -15.61 10.68
CA ALA A 140 14.84 -14.39 10.96
C ALA A 140 16.15 -14.71 11.70
N ALA A 141 16.12 -15.58 12.70
CA ALA A 141 17.29 -16.04 13.43
C ALA A 141 18.33 -16.69 12.49
N SER A 142 17.89 -17.57 11.59
CA SER A 142 18.74 -18.19 10.58
C SER A 142 19.42 -17.16 9.67
N LEU A 143 18.68 -16.14 9.21
CA LEU A 143 19.22 -15.08 8.34
C LEU A 143 20.23 -14.19 9.07
N LEU A 144 20.07 -14.02 10.39
CA LEU A 144 20.99 -13.25 11.23
C LEU A 144 22.16 -14.09 11.77
N GLY A 145 22.20 -15.39 11.52
CA GLY A 145 23.21 -16.31 12.06
C GLY A 145 23.11 -16.50 13.58
N ILE A 146 21.90 -16.34 14.15
CA ILE A 146 21.63 -16.48 15.58
C ILE A 146 21.05 -17.87 15.84
N GLU A 147 21.66 -18.62 16.77
CA GLU A 147 21.08 -19.88 17.26
C GLU A 147 19.96 -19.59 18.25
N ILE A 148 18.81 -20.19 18.01
CA ILE A 148 17.64 -20.10 18.90
C ILE A 148 17.01 -21.48 19.05
N VAL A 149 16.71 -21.87 20.29
CA VAL A 149 15.99 -23.12 20.57
C VAL A 149 14.49 -22.95 20.34
N GLU A 150 13.83 -24.05 20.00
CA GLU A 150 12.40 -24.03 19.65
C GLU A 150 11.50 -23.45 20.73
N GLU A 151 11.76 -23.82 21.99
CA GLU A 151 10.99 -23.35 23.14
C GLU A 151 11.08 -21.83 23.30
N ALA A 152 12.28 -21.26 23.13
CA ALA A 152 12.50 -19.81 23.18
C ALA A 152 11.78 -19.10 22.01
N SER A 153 11.82 -19.67 20.81
CA SER A 153 11.14 -19.10 19.63
C SER A 153 9.61 -19.07 19.81
N LEU A 154 9.03 -20.10 20.41
CA LEU A 154 7.61 -20.17 20.70
C LEU A 154 7.20 -19.14 21.81
N GLU A 155 8.03 -19.00 22.83
CA GLU A 155 7.79 -18.02 23.89
C GLU A 155 7.86 -16.58 23.35
N LEU A 156 8.82 -16.26 22.50
CA LEU A 156 8.89 -14.98 21.79
C LEU A 156 7.64 -14.76 20.93
N ALA A 157 7.22 -15.79 20.18
CA ALA A 157 6.02 -15.72 19.37
C ALA A 157 4.76 -15.39 20.16
N ARG A 158 4.58 -16.00 21.32
CA ARG A 158 3.46 -15.69 22.23
C ARG A 158 3.47 -14.25 22.71
N ARG A 159 4.64 -13.71 23.01
CA ARG A 159 4.82 -12.31 23.48
C ARG A 159 4.67 -11.29 22.36
N ALA A 160 4.86 -11.68 21.10
CA ALA A 160 4.74 -10.80 19.94
C ALA A 160 3.30 -10.44 19.55
N ARG A 161 2.30 -10.97 20.26
CA ARG A 161 0.87 -10.61 20.15
C ARG A 161 0.35 -10.68 18.70
N GLY A 162 0.74 -11.67 17.95
CA GLY A 162 0.28 -11.88 16.58
C GLY A 162 0.93 -10.96 15.54
N THR A 163 1.99 -10.23 15.88
CA THR A 163 2.56 -9.18 15.04
C THR A 163 4.00 -9.49 14.63
N PRO A 164 4.30 -9.79 13.35
CA PRO A 164 5.66 -10.03 12.86
C PRO A 164 6.65 -8.90 13.18
N ARG A 165 6.22 -7.63 13.13
CA ARG A 165 7.07 -6.48 13.46
C ARG A 165 7.62 -6.53 14.90
N ILE A 166 6.88 -7.13 15.84
CA ILE A 166 7.30 -7.26 17.24
C ILE A 166 8.13 -8.54 17.41
N ALA A 167 7.86 -9.56 16.58
CA ALA A 167 8.54 -10.83 16.64
C ALA A 167 10.00 -10.76 16.13
N ASN A 168 10.24 -9.94 15.11
CA ASN A 168 11.55 -9.68 14.50
C ASN A 168 12.26 -8.48 15.20
#